data_fdb70bcd85902d5d59ce82c4d1e8a679
#
_entry.id   fdb70bcd85902d5d59ce82c4d1e8a679
#
_cell.length_a   1.000
_cell.length_b   1.000
_cell.length_c   1.000
_cell.angle_alpha   90.00
_cell.angle_beta   90.00
_cell.angle_gamma   90.00
#
_symmetry.space_group_name_H-M   'P 1'
#
loop_
_entity.id
_entity.type
_entity.pdbx_description
1 polymer ?
#
loop_
_entity_poly.entity_id
_entity_poly.type
_entity_poly.pdbx_seq_one_letter_code
_entity_poly.pdbx_strand_id
1 'polypeptide(L)'
;HHCEIYKSKPHSYKDLPIRYAEFGTVYRYEQSGELHGLTRVRGFTQDDAHLFCRPDQVKDEFKGVIDIVLYIFKILNFNDFTVQISLRDPENKTKYIGSDENWEKSEKAILEAAEEKGLKTIVVLGEAAFYGPKMDFMVKDAIGRKWQLGTIQVDYNLPERFELEYTGSDNQKHRPVMIHRAPFGSMERFVAVLLEHSAGKFPLWLTPDQAIILPISEKYNEYSKKILLLLNNSDVRTLIDERSEKIGKKIRDAELKKVPYMIIVGEKEENEQTVSVRKQGSGDLGSLTISDFIEIIKQETNII
;
A
#
# COMPACT_ATOMS: atom_id res chain seq x y z
N HIS A 1 -6.98 -15.19 15.07
CA HIS A 1 -8.05 -14.33 15.61
C HIS A 1 -9.25 -14.30 14.66
N HIS A 2 -9.09 -14.03 13.35
CA HIS A 2 -10.20 -13.92 12.40
C HIS A 2 -11.04 -15.20 12.31
N CYS A 3 -10.44 -16.41 12.45
CA CYS A 3 -11.20 -17.66 12.53
C CYS A 3 -12.13 -17.70 13.75
N GLU A 4 -11.66 -17.23 14.92
CA GLU A 4 -12.49 -17.13 16.13
C GLU A 4 -13.59 -16.09 16.00
N ILE A 5 -13.31 -14.96 15.34
CA ILE A 5 -14.33 -13.95 15.06
C ILE A 5 -15.40 -14.52 14.11
N TYR A 6 -14.97 -15.25 13.05
CA TYR A 6 -15.90 -15.93 12.15
C TYR A 6 -16.77 -16.93 12.93
N LYS A 7 -16.14 -17.77 13.77
CA LYS A 7 -16.81 -18.83 14.57
C LYS A 7 -17.76 -18.29 15.62
N SER A 8 -17.66 -17.01 16.01
CA SER A 8 -18.46 -16.41 17.09
C SER A 8 -19.96 -16.34 16.82
N LYS A 9 -20.39 -16.49 15.57
CA LYS A 9 -21.79 -16.52 15.14
C LYS A 9 -22.03 -17.48 13.98
N PRO A 10 -23.25 -18.01 13.81
CA PRO A 10 -23.59 -18.84 12.66
C PRO A 10 -23.61 -18.02 11.36
N HIS A 11 -23.25 -18.67 10.26
CA HIS A 11 -23.26 -18.09 8.92
C HIS A 11 -24.06 -18.94 7.95
N SER A 12 -24.64 -18.31 6.93
CA SER A 12 -25.28 -18.95 5.78
C SER A 12 -24.48 -18.65 4.50
N TYR A 13 -24.76 -19.41 3.45
CA TYR A 13 -24.16 -19.16 2.14
C TYR A 13 -24.41 -17.74 1.59
N LYS A 14 -25.46 -17.05 2.06
CA LYS A 14 -25.82 -15.68 1.69
C LYS A 14 -24.91 -14.64 2.33
N ASP A 15 -24.29 -14.96 3.47
CA ASP A 15 -23.41 -14.07 4.21
C ASP A 15 -21.99 -14.03 3.59
N LEU A 16 -21.64 -15.05 2.80
CA LEU A 16 -20.34 -15.18 2.18
C LEU A 16 -20.26 -14.46 0.82
N PRO A 17 -19.16 -13.80 0.50
CA PRO A 17 -17.88 -13.78 1.22
C PRO A 17 -17.85 -12.81 2.40
N ILE A 18 -17.18 -13.22 3.50
CA ILE A 18 -16.89 -12.36 4.66
C ILE A 18 -15.41 -11.96 4.59
N ARG A 19 -15.12 -10.67 4.80
CA ARG A 19 -13.78 -10.11 4.72
C ARG A 19 -13.45 -9.37 5.99
N TYR A 20 -12.42 -9.83 6.72
CA TYR A 20 -11.87 -9.15 7.89
C TYR A 20 -10.50 -8.61 7.57
N ALA A 21 -10.20 -7.40 8.01
CA ALA A 21 -8.90 -6.76 7.80
C ALA A 21 -8.46 -6.00 9.06
N GLU A 22 -7.17 -5.95 9.28
CA GLU A 22 -6.54 -5.21 10.36
C GLU A 22 -5.15 -4.72 9.96
N PHE A 23 -4.65 -3.71 10.65
CA PHE A 23 -3.22 -3.45 10.72
C PHE A 23 -2.70 -4.15 11.97
N GLY A 24 -2.25 -5.40 11.78
CA GLY A 24 -1.86 -6.29 12.86
C GLY A 24 -0.37 -6.23 13.19
N THR A 25 -0.03 -6.20 14.48
CA THR A 25 1.36 -6.34 14.91
C THR A 25 1.80 -7.79 14.83
N VAL A 26 2.92 -8.04 14.13
CA VAL A 26 3.51 -9.36 13.95
C VAL A 26 4.91 -9.40 14.54
N TYR A 27 5.22 -10.46 15.28
CA TYR A 27 6.55 -10.73 15.79
C TYR A 27 7.12 -12.00 15.17
N ARG A 28 8.35 -11.93 14.67
CA ARG A 28 9.08 -13.07 14.11
C ARG A 28 10.48 -13.12 14.71
N TYR A 29 10.90 -14.29 15.12
CA TYR A 29 12.28 -14.52 15.55
C TYR A 29 13.18 -14.67 14.33
N GLU A 30 13.58 -13.53 13.75
CA GLU A 30 14.57 -13.48 12.67
C GLU A 30 15.98 -13.67 13.25
N GLN A 31 16.85 -14.40 12.54
CA GLN A 31 18.25 -14.52 12.92
C GLN A 31 18.95 -13.15 12.84
N SER A 32 19.90 -12.88 13.76
CA SER A 32 20.53 -11.55 13.81
C SER A 32 21.24 -11.15 12.52
N GLY A 33 21.82 -12.09 11.80
CA GLY A 33 22.47 -11.85 10.51
C GLY A 33 21.53 -11.53 9.34
N GLU A 34 20.22 -11.74 9.51
CA GLU A 34 19.20 -11.45 8.50
C GLU A 34 18.55 -10.07 8.66
N LEU A 35 18.76 -9.43 9.82
CA LEU A 35 18.15 -8.11 10.11
C LEU A 35 18.76 -7.04 9.20
N HIS A 36 17.91 -6.21 8.59
CA HIS A 36 18.34 -5.20 7.65
C HIS A 36 17.42 -3.96 7.66
N GLY A 37 17.82 -2.93 8.41
CA GLY A 37 17.06 -1.67 8.51
C GLY A 37 15.57 -1.90 8.74
N LEU A 38 14.71 -1.22 8.00
CA LEU A 38 13.25 -1.43 8.03
C LEU A 38 12.80 -2.60 7.14
N THR A 39 13.66 -3.11 6.25
CA THR A 39 13.26 -4.16 5.29
C THR A 39 13.15 -5.54 5.90
N ARG A 40 13.88 -5.82 7.00
CA ARG A 40 13.75 -7.06 7.76
C ARG A 40 13.95 -6.82 9.26
N VAL A 41 12.85 -6.84 9.98
CA VAL A 41 12.76 -6.54 11.42
C VAL A 41 12.04 -7.68 12.17
N ARG A 42 12.19 -7.75 13.48
CA ARG A 42 11.56 -8.77 14.33
C ARG A 42 10.13 -8.42 14.74
N GLY A 43 9.79 -7.13 14.76
CA GLY A 43 8.44 -6.65 15.03
C GLY A 43 8.01 -5.69 13.93
N PHE A 44 6.86 -5.92 13.32
CA PHE A 44 6.36 -5.11 12.22
C PHE A 44 4.84 -5.09 12.19
N THR A 45 4.30 -4.13 11.45
CA THR A 45 2.87 -4.02 11.20
C THR A 45 2.55 -4.62 9.84
N GLN A 46 1.55 -5.49 9.78
CA GLN A 46 1.07 -6.09 8.54
C GLN A 46 -0.34 -5.63 8.23
N ASP A 47 -0.63 -5.31 6.98
CA ASP A 47 -1.97 -5.05 6.46
C ASP A 47 -2.70 -6.37 6.20
N ASP A 48 -2.91 -7.10 7.28
CA ASP A 48 -3.42 -8.45 7.24
C ASP A 48 -4.93 -8.51 7.01
N ALA A 49 -5.36 -9.40 6.14
CA ALA A 49 -6.77 -9.67 5.96
C ALA A 49 -7.03 -11.13 5.59
N HIS A 50 -8.21 -11.58 5.99
CA HIS A 50 -8.69 -12.93 5.77
C HIS A 50 -10.09 -12.89 5.18
N LEU A 51 -10.25 -13.52 4.02
CA LEU A 51 -11.51 -13.66 3.33
C LEU A 51 -12.01 -15.08 3.54
N PHE A 52 -13.26 -15.20 3.97
CA PHE A 52 -13.94 -16.49 4.10
C PHE A 52 -15.00 -16.57 3.01
N CYS A 53 -14.86 -17.52 2.10
CA CYS A 53 -15.71 -17.60 0.92
C CYS A 53 -16.14 -19.05 0.65
N ARG A 54 -17.14 -19.21 -0.19
CA ARG A 54 -17.52 -20.54 -0.70
C ARG A 54 -16.50 -21.00 -1.74
N PRO A 55 -16.35 -22.34 -1.99
CA PRO A 55 -15.43 -22.84 -3.00
C PRO A 55 -15.63 -22.24 -4.40
N ASP A 56 -16.88 -21.96 -4.78
CA ASP A 56 -17.23 -21.33 -6.07
C ASP A 56 -16.84 -19.83 -6.17
N GLN A 57 -16.59 -19.17 -5.04
CA GLN A 57 -16.19 -17.77 -4.97
C GLN A 57 -14.68 -17.55 -4.95
N VAL A 58 -13.87 -18.58 -4.68
CA VAL A 58 -12.42 -18.46 -4.45
C VAL A 58 -11.71 -17.71 -5.56
N LYS A 59 -11.99 -18.07 -6.82
CA LYS A 59 -11.31 -17.45 -7.97
C LYS A 59 -11.63 -15.97 -8.11
N ASP A 60 -12.89 -15.58 -7.92
CA ASP A 60 -13.30 -14.18 -8.04
C ASP A 60 -12.77 -13.33 -6.87
N GLU A 61 -12.80 -13.86 -5.64
CA GLU A 61 -12.20 -13.19 -4.49
C GLU A 61 -10.68 -13.04 -4.65
N PHE A 62 -10.00 -14.06 -5.16
CA PHE A 62 -8.57 -14.01 -5.43
C PHE A 62 -8.23 -12.95 -6.49
N LYS A 63 -8.99 -12.88 -7.59
CA LYS A 63 -8.86 -11.82 -8.61
C LYS A 63 -9.09 -10.43 -8.03
N GLY A 64 -10.07 -10.27 -7.16
CA GLY A 64 -10.32 -9.00 -6.47
C GLY A 64 -9.13 -8.54 -5.63
N VAL A 65 -8.44 -9.47 -4.96
CA VAL A 65 -7.21 -9.13 -4.22
C VAL A 65 -6.07 -8.76 -5.15
N ILE A 66 -5.91 -9.46 -6.29
CA ILE A 66 -4.93 -9.07 -7.33
C ILE A 66 -5.18 -7.62 -7.76
N ASP A 67 -6.45 -7.25 -8.01
CA ASP A 67 -6.80 -5.88 -8.42
C ASP A 67 -6.39 -4.84 -7.37
N ILE A 68 -6.56 -5.13 -6.09
CA ILE A 68 -6.12 -4.25 -5.00
C ILE A 68 -4.59 -4.06 -5.04
N VAL A 69 -3.82 -5.14 -5.20
CA VAL A 69 -2.35 -5.05 -5.28
C VAL A 69 -1.90 -4.24 -6.49
N LEU A 70 -2.48 -4.51 -7.66
CA LEU A 70 -2.16 -3.81 -8.90
C LEU A 70 -2.56 -2.32 -8.83
N TYR A 71 -3.69 -1.99 -8.20
CA TYR A 71 -4.11 -0.62 -7.95
C TYR A 71 -3.09 0.13 -7.08
N ILE A 72 -2.67 -0.48 -5.95
CA ILE A 72 -1.64 0.09 -5.07
C ILE A 72 -0.34 0.34 -5.83
N PHE A 73 0.13 -0.64 -6.61
CA PHE A 73 1.36 -0.50 -7.38
C PHE A 73 1.25 0.60 -8.43
N LYS A 74 0.10 0.72 -9.09
CA LYS A 74 -0.17 1.78 -10.07
C LYS A 74 -0.09 3.19 -9.44
N ILE A 75 -0.78 3.43 -8.33
CA ILE A 75 -0.82 4.76 -7.69
C ILE A 75 0.52 5.17 -7.08
N LEU A 76 1.41 4.20 -6.81
CA LEU A 76 2.74 4.42 -6.28
C LEU A 76 3.85 4.31 -7.35
N ASN A 77 3.47 4.13 -8.62
CA ASN A 77 4.36 3.99 -9.77
C ASN A 77 5.34 2.80 -9.66
N PHE A 78 4.97 1.71 -8.98
CA PHE A 78 5.71 0.46 -9.01
C PHE A 78 5.46 -0.29 -10.32
N ASN A 79 6.18 0.09 -11.39
CA ASN A 79 5.99 -0.46 -12.73
C ASN A 79 6.86 -1.70 -13.02
N ASP A 80 7.97 -1.88 -12.29
CA ASP A 80 8.88 -3.03 -12.43
C ASP A 80 8.71 -3.99 -11.24
N PHE A 81 7.78 -4.92 -11.38
CA PHE A 81 7.56 -5.98 -10.42
C PHE A 81 7.48 -7.34 -11.10
N THR A 82 7.72 -8.39 -10.33
CA THR A 82 7.60 -9.79 -10.77
C THR A 82 6.54 -10.48 -9.92
N VAL A 83 5.67 -11.26 -10.53
CA VAL A 83 4.70 -12.10 -9.83
C VAL A 83 5.24 -13.52 -9.77
N GLN A 84 5.42 -14.03 -8.56
CA GLN A 84 5.86 -15.41 -8.32
C GLN A 84 4.70 -16.23 -7.77
N ILE A 85 4.41 -17.36 -8.39
CA ILE A 85 3.48 -18.37 -7.88
C ILE A 85 4.30 -19.49 -7.29
N SER A 86 4.15 -19.72 -6.00
CA SER A 86 4.86 -20.78 -5.28
C SER A 86 3.91 -21.94 -5.02
N LEU A 87 4.21 -23.08 -5.61
CA LEU A 87 3.47 -24.33 -5.50
C LEU A 87 4.18 -25.31 -4.56
N ARG A 88 3.46 -26.36 -4.14
CA ARG A 88 4.06 -27.42 -3.32
C ARG A 88 5.18 -28.15 -4.07
N ASP A 89 6.07 -28.78 -3.30
CA ASP A 89 7.07 -29.70 -3.82
C ASP A 89 6.42 -31.07 -4.08
N PRO A 90 6.34 -31.53 -5.33
CA PRO A 90 5.76 -32.85 -5.62
C PRO A 90 6.60 -34.02 -5.08
N GLU A 91 7.91 -33.83 -4.87
CA GLU A 91 8.84 -34.81 -4.37
C GLU A 91 8.87 -34.89 -2.84
N ASN A 92 8.41 -33.84 -2.13
CA ASN A 92 8.44 -33.76 -0.67
C ASN A 92 7.09 -33.29 -0.10
N LYS A 93 6.08 -34.12 -0.26
CA LYS A 93 4.72 -33.81 0.21
C LYS A 93 4.58 -33.78 1.73
N THR A 94 5.49 -34.39 2.48
CA THR A 94 5.44 -34.43 3.96
C THR A 94 5.64 -33.05 4.61
N LYS A 95 6.18 -32.09 3.86
CA LYS A 95 6.35 -30.70 4.26
C LYS A 95 5.00 -29.94 4.37
N TYR A 96 3.94 -30.48 3.77
CA TYR A 96 2.67 -29.78 3.58
C TYR A 96 1.53 -30.49 4.31
N ILE A 97 0.59 -29.73 4.86
CA ILE A 97 -0.60 -30.23 5.53
C ILE A 97 -1.81 -30.23 4.58
N GLY A 98 -2.81 -31.05 4.89
CA GLY A 98 -4.06 -31.14 4.13
C GLY A 98 -4.04 -32.25 3.06
N SER A 99 -5.14 -32.38 2.33
CA SER A 99 -5.32 -33.40 1.30
C SER A 99 -4.75 -32.99 -0.04
N ASP A 100 -4.32 -33.93 -0.86
CA ASP A 100 -3.88 -33.66 -2.24
C ASP A 100 -4.96 -32.98 -3.04
N GLU A 101 -6.24 -33.32 -2.86
CA GLU A 101 -7.37 -32.70 -3.54
C GLU A 101 -7.49 -31.20 -3.24
N ASN A 102 -7.32 -30.80 -1.97
CA ASN A 102 -7.34 -29.39 -1.58
C ASN A 102 -6.17 -28.62 -2.19
N TRP A 103 -5.00 -29.24 -2.27
CA TRP A 103 -3.83 -28.64 -2.92
C TRP A 103 -4.06 -28.44 -4.41
N GLU A 104 -4.55 -29.45 -5.12
CA GLU A 104 -4.85 -29.36 -6.56
C GLU A 104 -5.87 -28.25 -6.87
N LYS A 105 -6.94 -28.17 -6.06
CA LYS A 105 -7.93 -27.09 -6.19
C LYS A 105 -7.31 -25.70 -5.97
N SER A 106 -6.48 -25.55 -4.92
CA SER A 106 -5.84 -24.26 -4.59
C SER A 106 -4.86 -23.83 -5.66
N GLU A 107 -3.98 -24.74 -6.10
CA GLU A 107 -2.96 -24.49 -7.11
C GLU A 107 -3.60 -24.11 -8.45
N LYS A 108 -4.64 -24.84 -8.86
CA LYS A 108 -5.42 -24.56 -10.06
C LYS A 108 -6.08 -23.19 -9.99
N ALA A 109 -6.74 -22.85 -8.88
CA ALA A 109 -7.42 -21.57 -8.71
C ALA A 109 -6.46 -20.36 -8.85
N ILE A 110 -5.26 -20.46 -8.26
CA ILE A 110 -4.24 -19.41 -8.35
C ILE A 110 -3.71 -19.24 -9.78
N LEU A 111 -3.40 -20.36 -10.45
CA LEU A 111 -2.89 -20.33 -11.83
C LEU A 111 -3.91 -19.75 -12.80
N GLU A 112 -5.17 -20.21 -12.72
CA GLU A 112 -6.27 -19.68 -13.56
C GLU A 112 -6.53 -18.19 -13.30
N ALA A 113 -6.52 -17.74 -12.03
CA ALA A 113 -6.71 -16.34 -11.70
C ALA A 113 -5.58 -15.46 -12.26
N ALA A 114 -4.33 -15.94 -12.22
CA ALA A 114 -3.19 -15.23 -12.80
C ALA A 114 -3.29 -15.12 -14.32
N GLU A 115 -3.68 -16.20 -15.00
CA GLU A 115 -3.88 -16.25 -16.45
C GLU A 115 -5.01 -15.29 -16.89
N GLU A 116 -6.18 -15.35 -16.23
CA GLU A 116 -7.31 -14.46 -16.50
C GLU A 116 -7.00 -12.98 -16.28
N LYS A 117 -6.07 -12.66 -15.36
CA LYS A 117 -5.57 -11.29 -15.16
C LYS A 117 -4.42 -10.91 -16.08
N GLY A 118 -3.99 -11.79 -16.98
CA GLY A 118 -2.90 -11.54 -17.93
C GLY A 118 -1.55 -11.28 -17.25
N LEU A 119 -1.33 -11.82 -16.05
CA LEU A 119 -0.10 -11.63 -15.30
C LEU A 119 1.04 -12.48 -15.85
N LYS A 120 2.21 -11.87 -16.06
CA LYS A 120 3.44 -12.61 -16.34
C LYS A 120 3.98 -13.18 -15.04
N THR A 121 3.84 -14.50 -14.86
CA THR A 121 4.22 -15.17 -13.62
C THR A 121 5.45 -16.05 -13.78
N ILE A 122 6.18 -16.22 -12.67
CA ILE A 122 7.22 -17.23 -12.52
C ILE A 122 6.67 -18.28 -11.54
N VAL A 123 6.57 -19.53 -11.99
CA VAL A 123 6.14 -20.65 -11.14
C VAL A 123 7.36 -21.28 -10.50
N VAL A 124 7.34 -21.43 -9.17
CA VAL A 124 8.41 -22.04 -8.38
C VAL A 124 7.82 -23.16 -7.54
N LEU A 125 8.42 -24.37 -7.64
CA LEU A 125 8.03 -25.51 -6.85
C LEU A 125 8.79 -25.53 -5.50
N GLY A 126 8.13 -25.99 -4.45
CA GLY A 126 8.74 -26.16 -3.13
C GLY A 126 8.73 -24.91 -2.23
N GLU A 127 8.33 -23.75 -2.75
CA GLU A 127 8.29 -22.48 -2.03
C GLU A 127 6.90 -22.10 -1.49
N ALA A 128 5.91 -22.98 -1.64
CA ALA A 128 4.58 -22.79 -1.05
C ALA A 128 4.67 -22.73 0.49
N ALA A 129 3.69 -22.05 1.11
CA ALA A 129 3.49 -22.20 2.55
C ALA A 129 3.08 -23.63 2.89
N PHE A 130 3.35 -24.08 4.12
CA PHE A 130 3.02 -25.45 4.52
C PHE A 130 1.51 -25.77 4.47
N TYR A 131 0.66 -24.75 4.44
CA TYR A 131 -0.82 -24.87 4.45
C TYR A 131 -1.48 -24.53 3.10
N GLY A 132 -0.76 -23.96 2.15
CA GLY A 132 -1.34 -23.61 0.84
C GLY A 132 -0.37 -22.94 -0.12
N PRO A 133 -0.71 -22.90 -1.41
CA PRO A 133 0.06 -22.20 -2.42
C PRO A 133 -0.09 -20.69 -2.25
N LYS A 134 0.88 -19.95 -2.79
CA LYS A 134 0.91 -18.48 -2.66
C LYS A 134 1.31 -17.77 -3.95
N MET A 135 0.80 -16.55 -4.08
CA MET A 135 1.22 -15.59 -5.09
C MET A 135 1.90 -14.42 -4.40
N ASP A 136 3.16 -14.18 -4.73
CA ASP A 136 4.00 -13.12 -4.17
C ASP A 136 4.30 -12.06 -5.23
N PHE A 137 4.18 -10.79 -4.84
CA PHE A 137 4.54 -9.65 -5.66
C PHE A 137 5.89 -9.11 -5.23
N MET A 138 6.89 -9.30 -6.10
CA MET A 138 8.28 -8.95 -5.85
C MET A 138 8.62 -7.64 -6.54
N VAL A 139 9.06 -6.64 -5.79
CA VAL A 139 9.56 -5.37 -6.33
C VAL A 139 11.08 -5.28 -6.15
N LYS A 140 11.72 -4.40 -6.93
CA LYS A 140 13.15 -4.12 -6.80
C LYS A 140 13.37 -2.82 -6.03
N ASP A 141 14.38 -2.82 -5.17
CA ASP A 141 14.90 -1.58 -4.58
C ASP A 141 15.81 -0.83 -5.58
N ALA A 142 16.31 0.33 -5.15
CA ALA A 142 17.15 1.20 -5.99
C ALA A 142 18.45 0.55 -6.52
N ILE A 143 18.93 -0.51 -5.85
CA ILE A 143 20.13 -1.25 -6.26
C ILE A 143 19.81 -2.63 -6.86
N GLY A 144 18.53 -2.89 -7.18
CA GLY A 144 18.08 -4.08 -7.90
C GLY A 144 17.82 -5.31 -7.04
N ARG A 145 17.89 -5.23 -5.69
CA ARG A 145 17.51 -6.34 -4.82
C ARG A 145 15.99 -6.53 -4.84
N LYS A 146 15.57 -7.79 -4.91
CA LYS A 146 14.14 -8.14 -4.90
C LYS A 146 13.60 -8.22 -3.47
N TRP A 147 12.48 -7.58 -3.23
CA TRP A 147 11.74 -7.62 -1.97
C TRP A 147 10.32 -8.08 -2.20
N GLN A 148 9.91 -9.09 -1.47
CA GLN A 148 8.51 -9.49 -1.40
C GLN A 148 7.73 -8.40 -0.64
N LEU A 149 6.73 -7.84 -1.32
CA LEU A 149 5.74 -6.94 -0.73
C LEU A 149 4.41 -7.68 -0.59
N GLY A 150 3.56 -7.62 -1.60
CA GLY A 150 2.25 -8.25 -1.54
C GLY A 150 2.29 -9.77 -1.56
N THR A 151 1.36 -10.38 -0.83
CA THR A 151 1.15 -11.83 -0.80
C THR A 151 -0.34 -12.16 -0.79
N ILE A 152 -0.73 -13.19 -1.54
CA ILE A 152 -2.07 -13.78 -1.54
C ILE A 152 -1.91 -15.29 -1.42
N GLN A 153 -2.68 -15.93 -0.52
CA GLN A 153 -2.60 -17.38 -0.26
C GLN A 153 -3.99 -17.97 -0.17
N VAL A 154 -4.19 -19.15 -0.73
CA VAL A 154 -5.45 -19.92 -0.58
C VAL A 154 -5.25 -21.02 0.44
N ASP A 155 -6.14 -21.11 1.39
CA ASP A 155 -6.06 -22.02 2.53
C ASP A 155 -7.38 -22.77 2.75
N TYR A 156 -7.33 -24.09 2.57
CA TYR A 156 -8.41 -25.02 2.91
C TYR A 156 -8.19 -25.65 4.30
N ASN A 157 -7.00 -25.52 4.88
CA ASN A 157 -6.59 -26.27 6.06
C ASN A 157 -7.00 -25.59 7.37
N LEU A 158 -6.81 -24.29 7.52
CA LEU A 158 -7.24 -23.59 8.73
C LEU A 158 -8.76 -23.63 8.93
N PRO A 159 -9.61 -23.42 7.91
CA PRO A 159 -11.04 -23.62 8.07
C PRO A 159 -11.42 -25.01 8.59
N GLU A 160 -10.73 -26.06 8.15
CA GLU A 160 -10.94 -27.41 8.64
C GLU A 160 -10.50 -27.57 10.10
N ARG A 161 -9.28 -27.11 10.43
CA ARG A 161 -8.71 -27.21 11.79
C ARG A 161 -9.49 -26.44 12.84
N PHE A 162 -10.04 -25.29 12.46
CA PHE A 162 -10.89 -24.47 13.33
C PHE A 162 -12.36 -24.88 13.27
N GLU A 163 -12.70 -25.92 12.49
CA GLU A 163 -14.06 -26.41 12.32
C GLU A 163 -15.06 -25.30 11.91
N LEU A 164 -14.60 -24.40 11.02
CA LEU A 164 -15.43 -23.30 10.52
C LEU A 164 -16.54 -23.87 9.63
N GLU A 165 -17.75 -23.33 9.74
CA GLU A 165 -18.89 -23.83 8.98
C GLU A 165 -19.80 -22.68 8.51
N TYR A 166 -20.51 -22.94 7.41
CA TYR A 166 -21.67 -22.16 7.00
C TYR A 166 -22.80 -23.10 6.56
N THR A 167 -24.05 -22.65 6.66
CA THR A 167 -25.21 -23.43 6.17
C THR A 167 -25.41 -23.14 4.68
N GLY A 168 -25.34 -24.16 3.84
CA GLY A 168 -25.56 -24.07 2.39
C GLY A 168 -27.03 -23.86 2.01
N SER A 169 -27.29 -23.66 0.71
CA SER A 169 -28.65 -23.60 0.16
C SER A 169 -29.43 -24.93 0.28
N ASP A 170 -28.70 -26.01 0.47
CA ASP A 170 -29.19 -27.38 0.72
C ASP A 170 -29.53 -27.65 2.20
N ASN A 171 -29.41 -26.62 3.06
CA ASN A 171 -29.52 -26.72 4.53
C ASN A 171 -28.49 -27.64 5.19
N GLN A 172 -27.39 -27.98 4.50
CA GLN A 172 -26.29 -28.74 5.07
C GLN A 172 -25.16 -27.83 5.51
N LYS A 173 -24.29 -28.37 6.39
CA LYS A 173 -23.08 -27.70 6.83
C LYS A 173 -21.96 -27.88 5.81
N HIS A 174 -21.36 -26.77 5.42
CA HIS A 174 -20.24 -26.74 4.49
C HIS A 174 -19.05 -26.01 5.10
N ARG A 175 -17.83 -26.32 4.61
CA ARG A 175 -16.58 -25.70 5.03
C ARG A 175 -16.29 -24.49 4.12
N PRO A 176 -16.05 -23.28 4.66
CA PRO A 176 -15.56 -22.19 3.85
C PRO A 176 -14.12 -22.41 3.42
N VAL A 177 -13.69 -21.70 2.40
CA VAL A 177 -12.29 -21.56 2.01
C VAL A 177 -11.79 -20.22 2.54
N MET A 178 -10.53 -20.15 2.96
CA MET A 178 -9.91 -18.95 3.47
C MET A 178 -8.88 -18.44 2.48
N ILE A 179 -8.88 -17.11 2.27
CA ILE A 179 -7.83 -16.43 1.52
C ILE A 179 -7.14 -15.46 2.47
N HIS A 180 -5.83 -15.63 2.63
CA HIS A 180 -4.97 -14.68 3.33
C HIS A 180 -4.46 -13.66 2.33
N ARG A 181 -4.46 -12.39 2.69
CA ARG A 181 -3.86 -11.36 1.85
C ARG A 181 -3.20 -10.27 2.66
N ALA A 182 -2.06 -9.80 2.17
CA ALA A 182 -1.36 -8.64 2.66
C ALA A 182 -0.79 -7.87 1.46
N PRO A 183 -1.51 -6.90 0.85
CA PRO A 183 -1.07 -6.16 -0.31
C PRO A 183 0.23 -5.39 -0.13
N PHE A 184 0.44 -4.79 1.04
CA PHE A 184 1.70 -4.11 1.39
C PHE A 184 2.72 -5.07 2.01
N GLY A 185 2.26 -6.14 2.68
CA GLY A 185 3.08 -7.01 3.49
C GLY A 185 3.51 -6.34 4.81
N SER A 186 4.80 -6.29 5.11
CA SER A 186 5.32 -5.47 6.22
C SER A 186 5.29 -4.00 5.84
N MET A 187 4.58 -3.17 6.61
CA MET A 187 4.50 -1.72 6.39
C MET A 187 5.88 -1.06 6.48
N GLU A 188 6.74 -1.54 7.38
CA GLU A 188 8.12 -1.05 7.55
C GLU A 188 8.95 -1.31 6.29
N ARG A 189 8.88 -2.53 5.75
CA ARG A 189 9.55 -2.89 4.48
C ARG A 189 8.98 -2.08 3.33
N PHE A 190 7.66 -1.98 3.26
CA PHE A 190 6.99 -1.23 2.22
C PHE A 190 7.44 0.24 2.20
N VAL A 191 7.47 0.91 3.37
CA VAL A 191 7.94 2.29 3.49
C VAL A 191 9.41 2.41 3.08
N ALA A 192 10.28 1.48 3.49
CA ALA A 192 11.69 1.49 3.10
C ALA A 192 11.87 1.39 1.58
N VAL A 193 11.18 0.43 0.94
CA VAL A 193 11.24 0.23 -0.51
C VAL A 193 10.65 1.43 -1.26
N LEU A 194 9.54 2.00 -0.77
CA LEU A 194 8.91 3.17 -1.35
C LEU A 194 9.81 4.41 -1.28
N LEU A 195 10.49 4.62 -0.13
CA LEU A 195 11.46 5.72 0.04
C LEU A 195 12.59 5.63 -0.99
N GLU A 196 13.16 4.44 -1.18
CA GLU A 196 14.22 4.20 -2.16
C GLU A 196 13.69 4.35 -3.60
N HIS A 197 12.54 3.73 -3.92
CA HIS A 197 11.93 3.79 -5.24
C HIS A 197 11.63 5.22 -5.69
N SER A 198 11.04 6.02 -4.80
CA SER A 198 10.69 7.43 -5.08
C SER A 198 11.89 8.38 -4.94
N ALA A 199 13.03 7.90 -4.44
CA ALA A 199 14.16 8.74 -4.01
C ALA A 199 13.69 9.89 -3.08
N GLY A 200 12.65 9.64 -2.27
CA GLY A 200 12.00 10.61 -1.38
C GLY A 200 11.11 11.64 -2.06
N LYS A 201 10.83 11.51 -3.36
CA LYS A 201 9.86 12.32 -4.10
C LYS A 201 8.55 11.54 -4.22
N PHE A 202 7.72 11.63 -3.21
CA PHE A 202 6.43 10.96 -3.20
C PHE A 202 5.42 11.58 -4.16
N PRO A 203 4.41 10.84 -4.60
CA PRO A 203 3.21 11.41 -5.19
C PRO A 203 2.62 12.47 -4.24
N LEU A 204 2.06 13.54 -4.78
CA LEU A 204 1.63 14.71 -3.98
C LEU A 204 0.63 14.33 -2.88
N TRP A 205 -0.28 13.41 -3.14
CA TRP A 205 -1.26 12.92 -2.17
C TRP A 205 -0.62 12.24 -0.94
N LEU A 206 0.55 11.61 -1.11
CA LEU A 206 1.28 10.91 -0.05
C LEU A 206 2.34 11.79 0.63
N THR A 207 2.74 12.90 0.01
CA THR A 207 3.79 13.78 0.55
C THR A 207 3.35 14.41 1.88
N PRO A 208 4.13 14.31 2.98
CA PRO A 208 3.77 14.89 4.28
C PRO A 208 3.55 16.40 4.21
N ASP A 209 4.48 17.13 3.60
CA ASP A 209 4.44 18.58 3.42
C ASP A 209 4.27 18.88 1.94
N GLN A 210 3.05 19.20 1.50
CA GLN A 210 2.73 19.41 0.08
C GLN A 210 3.19 20.79 -0.42
N ALA A 211 3.18 21.77 0.48
CA ALA A 211 3.61 23.13 0.19
C ALA A 211 4.37 23.75 1.37
N ILE A 212 5.22 24.74 1.07
CA ILE A 212 5.86 25.56 2.09
C ILE A 212 5.76 27.03 1.69
N ILE A 213 5.30 27.89 2.61
CA ILE A 213 5.22 29.33 2.41
C ILE A 213 6.54 29.96 2.85
N LEU A 214 7.10 30.78 1.98
CA LEU A 214 8.40 31.43 2.13
C LEU A 214 8.23 32.98 2.08
N PRO A 215 7.90 33.65 3.20
CA PRO A 215 7.90 35.09 3.25
C PRO A 215 9.31 35.63 3.01
N ILE A 216 9.43 36.68 2.16
CA ILE A 216 10.72 37.33 1.83
C ILE A 216 11.27 38.16 2.98
N SER A 217 10.40 38.62 3.88
CA SER A 217 10.74 39.24 5.16
C SER A 217 9.61 39.04 6.18
N GLU A 218 9.91 39.32 7.46
CA GLU A 218 8.96 39.21 8.57
C GLU A 218 7.72 40.11 8.38
N LYS A 219 7.84 41.21 7.61
CA LYS A 219 6.75 42.12 7.27
C LYS A 219 5.55 41.39 6.66
N TYR A 220 5.78 40.29 5.94
CA TYR A 220 4.74 39.53 5.22
C TYR A 220 4.24 38.28 5.98
N ASN A 221 4.65 38.10 7.23
CA ASN A 221 4.25 36.94 8.03
C ASN A 221 2.73 36.88 8.26
N GLU A 222 2.08 38.02 8.47
CA GLU A 222 0.63 38.03 8.70
C GLU A 222 -0.17 37.61 7.45
N TYR A 223 0.24 38.06 6.25
CA TYR A 223 -0.36 37.60 5.01
C TYR A 223 -0.05 36.11 4.76
N SER A 224 1.17 35.66 5.04
CA SER A 224 1.58 34.24 4.95
C SER A 224 0.75 33.35 5.86
N LYS A 225 0.42 33.76 7.08
CA LYS A 225 -0.44 33.03 8.00
C LYS A 225 -1.88 32.93 7.50
N LYS A 226 -2.40 33.96 6.83
CA LYS A 226 -3.72 33.90 6.18
C LYS A 226 -3.73 32.85 5.07
N ILE A 227 -2.68 32.81 4.23
CA ILE A 227 -2.53 31.79 3.19
C ILE A 227 -2.45 30.39 3.81
N LEU A 228 -1.62 30.22 4.85
CA LEU A 228 -1.49 28.95 5.56
C LEU A 228 -2.85 28.42 6.05
N LEU A 229 -3.66 29.31 6.65
CA LEU A 229 -4.99 28.95 7.14
C LEU A 229 -5.92 28.52 6.00
N LEU A 230 -5.92 29.24 4.88
CA LEU A 230 -6.75 28.91 3.71
C LEU A 230 -6.35 27.56 3.09
N LEU A 231 -5.06 27.30 2.97
CA LEU A 231 -4.55 26.06 2.42
C LEU A 231 -4.88 24.86 3.34
N ASN A 232 -4.64 25.00 4.64
CA ASN A 232 -4.97 23.95 5.60
C ASN A 232 -6.49 23.65 5.68
N ASN A 233 -7.32 24.69 5.57
CA ASN A 233 -8.79 24.53 5.50
C ASN A 233 -9.25 23.87 4.19
N SER A 234 -8.38 23.82 3.18
CA SER A 234 -8.61 23.14 1.91
C SER A 234 -7.90 21.76 1.83
N ASP A 235 -7.51 21.19 2.97
CA ASP A 235 -6.80 19.91 3.11
C ASP A 235 -5.43 19.87 2.42
N VAL A 236 -4.79 21.03 2.22
CA VAL A 236 -3.42 21.13 1.71
C VAL A 236 -2.45 21.21 2.88
N ARG A 237 -1.64 20.16 3.09
CA ARG A 237 -0.63 20.10 4.16
C ARG A 237 0.49 21.08 3.88
N THR A 238 0.49 22.20 4.61
CA THR A 238 1.35 23.36 4.31
C THR A 238 2.16 23.75 5.53
N LEU A 239 3.43 24.07 5.32
CA LEU A 239 4.34 24.67 6.31
C LEU A 239 4.56 26.16 6.00
N ILE A 240 5.10 26.89 6.98
CA ILE A 240 5.61 28.25 6.82
C ILE A 240 7.03 28.34 7.36
N ASP A 241 7.93 28.99 6.60
CA ASP A 241 9.30 29.27 7.02
C ASP A 241 9.45 30.72 7.47
N GLU A 242 9.23 30.96 8.77
CA GLU A 242 9.34 32.30 9.37
C GLU A 242 10.77 32.68 9.77
N ARG A 243 11.79 31.87 9.41
CA ARG A 243 13.19 32.21 9.73
C ARG A 243 13.60 33.53 9.07
N SER A 244 14.40 34.32 9.78
CA SER A 244 15.02 35.55 9.24
C SER A 244 16.22 35.18 8.36
N GLU A 245 15.95 34.66 7.15
CA GLU A 245 16.93 34.18 6.19
C GLU A 245 16.64 34.71 4.78
N LYS A 246 17.69 34.82 3.94
CA LYS A 246 17.54 35.20 2.54
C LYS A 246 16.63 34.23 1.79
N ILE A 247 15.72 34.74 0.96
CA ILE A 247 14.76 33.93 0.19
C ILE A 247 15.43 32.81 -0.62
N GLY A 248 16.58 33.09 -1.24
CA GLY A 248 17.33 32.05 -1.99
C GLY A 248 17.79 30.87 -1.12
N LYS A 249 18.09 31.12 0.18
CA LYS A 249 18.42 30.02 1.12
C LYS A 249 17.17 29.22 1.49
N LYS A 250 16.05 29.91 1.77
CA LYS A 250 14.77 29.24 2.07
C LYS A 250 14.32 28.36 0.91
N ILE A 251 14.41 28.83 -0.33
CA ILE A 251 14.11 28.05 -1.53
C ILE A 251 15.03 26.83 -1.62
N ARG A 252 16.35 27.02 -1.47
CA ARG A 252 17.31 25.89 -1.51
C ARG A 252 17.03 24.85 -0.45
N ASP A 253 16.72 25.29 0.77
CA ASP A 253 16.42 24.36 1.88
C ASP A 253 15.13 23.56 1.60
N ALA A 254 14.11 24.20 1.02
CA ALA A 254 12.86 23.54 0.62
C ALA A 254 13.08 22.53 -0.54
N GLU A 255 13.88 22.91 -1.54
CA GLU A 255 14.29 22.01 -2.64
C GLU A 255 15.03 20.77 -2.13
N LEU A 256 15.97 20.93 -1.18
CA LEU A 256 16.71 19.84 -0.58
C LEU A 256 15.81 18.91 0.24
N LYS A 257 14.79 19.45 0.90
CA LYS A 257 13.75 18.70 1.62
C LYS A 257 12.72 18.05 0.69
N LYS A 258 12.80 18.33 -0.61
CA LYS A 258 11.88 17.83 -1.64
C LYS A 258 10.42 18.22 -1.39
N VAL A 259 10.19 19.41 -0.82
CA VAL A 259 8.83 19.94 -0.70
C VAL A 259 8.31 20.26 -2.10
N PRO A 260 7.16 19.69 -2.54
CA PRO A 260 6.71 19.82 -3.92
C PRO A 260 6.45 21.25 -4.39
N TYR A 261 5.84 22.07 -3.53
CA TYR A 261 5.50 23.44 -3.86
C TYR A 261 6.07 24.43 -2.85
N MET A 262 6.66 25.51 -3.37
CA MET A 262 7.16 26.63 -2.61
C MET A 262 6.32 27.86 -3.00
N ILE A 263 5.73 28.51 -2.00
CA ILE A 263 4.88 29.68 -2.12
C ILE A 263 5.66 30.90 -1.61
N ILE A 264 6.11 31.75 -2.51
CA ILE A 264 6.88 32.93 -2.17
C ILE A 264 5.90 34.08 -1.98
N VAL A 265 6.10 34.85 -0.89
CA VAL A 265 5.24 35.95 -0.48
C VAL A 265 6.08 37.18 -0.21
N GLY A 266 5.76 38.24 -0.93
CA GLY A 266 6.36 39.56 -0.81
C GLY A 266 5.32 40.67 -0.93
N GLU A 267 5.78 41.92 -1.17
CA GLU A 267 4.93 43.10 -1.26
C GLU A 267 3.91 43.02 -2.41
N LYS A 268 4.35 42.49 -3.55
CA LYS A 268 3.48 42.32 -4.71
C LYS A 268 2.35 41.34 -4.42
N GLU A 269 2.68 40.17 -3.86
CA GLU A 269 1.73 39.13 -3.58
C GLU A 269 0.70 39.59 -2.52
N GLU A 270 1.14 40.33 -1.49
CA GLU A 270 0.24 40.87 -0.47
C GLU A 270 -0.71 41.92 -1.06
N ASN A 271 -0.19 42.87 -1.89
CA ASN A 271 -0.99 43.92 -2.51
C ASN A 271 -2.02 43.35 -3.52
N GLU A 272 -1.61 42.39 -4.32
CA GLU A 272 -2.44 41.79 -5.36
C GLU A 272 -3.30 40.62 -4.83
N GLN A 273 -3.12 40.21 -3.56
CA GLN A 273 -3.77 39.05 -2.93
C GLN A 273 -3.52 37.74 -3.72
N THR A 274 -2.29 37.57 -4.20
CA THR A 274 -1.81 36.45 -4.98
C THR A 274 -0.69 35.68 -4.26
N VAL A 275 -0.14 34.65 -4.90
CA VAL A 275 1.02 33.89 -4.46
C VAL A 275 1.94 33.60 -5.65
N SER A 276 3.25 33.77 -5.48
CA SER A 276 4.24 33.32 -6.46
C SER A 276 4.62 31.89 -6.18
N VAL A 277 4.35 30.98 -7.11
CA VAL A 277 4.48 29.53 -6.92
C VAL A 277 5.69 28.98 -7.67
N ARG A 278 6.48 28.18 -6.98
CA ARG A 278 7.53 27.36 -7.60
C ARG A 278 7.25 25.87 -7.35
N LYS A 279 7.51 25.04 -8.34
CA LYS A 279 7.41 23.57 -8.22
C LYS A 279 8.82 22.99 -8.16
N GLN A 280 9.03 22.08 -7.21
CA GLN A 280 10.31 21.39 -6.99
C GLN A 280 10.76 20.68 -8.29
N GLY A 281 11.98 20.98 -8.74
CA GLY A 281 12.57 20.43 -9.95
C GLY A 281 12.01 20.98 -11.29
N SER A 282 10.93 21.78 -11.27
CA SER A 282 10.34 22.39 -12.47
C SER A 282 10.52 23.91 -12.56
N GLY A 283 10.82 24.56 -11.43
CA GLY A 283 11.08 25.99 -11.38
C GLY A 283 9.83 26.84 -11.11
N ASP A 284 9.84 28.07 -11.63
CA ASP A 284 8.81 29.08 -11.38
C ASP A 284 7.56 28.83 -12.23
N LEU A 285 6.39 28.80 -11.59
CA LEU A 285 5.07 28.69 -12.23
C LEU A 285 4.37 30.05 -12.37
N GLY A 286 4.97 31.14 -11.85
CA GLY A 286 4.41 32.50 -11.88
C GLY A 286 3.48 32.80 -10.72
N SER A 287 2.74 33.91 -10.87
CA SER A 287 1.79 34.42 -9.88
C SER A 287 0.40 33.75 -10.11
N LEU A 288 -0.19 33.25 -9.05
CA LEU A 288 -1.49 32.60 -9.06
C LEU A 288 -2.39 33.21 -7.98
N THR A 289 -3.70 33.11 -8.15
CA THR A 289 -4.62 33.28 -7.02
C THR A 289 -4.51 32.07 -6.07
N ILE A 290 -4.85 32.24 -4.81
CA ILE A 290 -4.85 31.13 -3.83
C ILE A 290 -5.83 30.05 -4.28
N SER A 291 -6.97 30.43 -4.85
CA SER A 291 -7.98 29.50 -5.35
C SER A 291 -7.44 28.65 -6.52
N ASP A 292 -6.74 29.25 -7.47
CA ASP A 292 -6.15 28.51 -8.61
C ASP A 292 -5.07 27.54 -8.12
N PHE A 293 -4.26 27.94 -7.15
CA PHE A 293 -3.27 27.06 -6.56
C PHE A 293 -3.92 25.86 -5.85
N ILE A 294 -4.98 26.09 -5.08
CA ILE A 294 -5.74 25.01 -4.42
C ILE A 294 -6.29 24.03 -5.46
N GLU A 295 -6.79 24.54 -6.58
CA GLU A 295 -7.32 23.69 -7.65
C GLU A 295 -6.22 22.81 -8.30
N ILE A 296 -5.04 23.36 -8.52
CA ILE A 296 -3.88 22.60 -9.01
C ILE A 296 -3.55 21.45 -8.04
N ILE A 297 -3.48 21.76 -6.73
CA ILE A 297 -3.19 20.73 -5.73
C ILE A 297 -4.26 19.63 -5.71
N LYS A 298 -5.54 20.02 -5.77
CA LYS A 298 -6.66 19.05 -5.79
C LYS A 298 -6.60 18.13 -7.01
N GLN A 299 -6.28 18.67 -8.18
CA GLN A 299 -6.13 17.88 -9.40
C GLN A 299 -4.97 16.89 -9.31
N GLU A 300 -3.82 17.30 -8.76
CA GLU A 300 -2.65 16.44 -8.59
C GLU A 300 -2.80 15.42 -7.43
N THR A 301 -3.64 15.70 -6.45
CA THR A 301 -3.90 14.77 -5.34
C THR A 301 -5.05 13.80 -5.59
N ASN A 302 -5.83 14.02 -6.64
CA ASN A 302 -6.89 13.10 -7.02
C ASN A 302 -6.30 11.79 -7.53
N ILE A 303 -6.54 10.70 -6.78
CA ILE A 303 -6.02 9.35 -7.07
C ILE A 303 -7.00 8.53 -7.92
N ILE A 304 -8.22 9.03 -8.12
CA ILE A 304 -9.34 8.34 -8.79
C ILE A 304 -9.53 8.86 -10.21
#